data_e756292c8a66e0e5675b1a3258cfdfbf
#
_entry.id   e756292c8a66e0e5675b1a3258cfdfbf
#
_cell.length_a   1.000
_cell.length_b   1.000
_cell.length_c   1.000
_cell.angle_alpha   90.00
_cell.angle_beta   90.00
_cell.angle_gamma   90.00
#
_symmetry.space_group_name_H-M   'P 1'
#
loop_
_entity.id
_entity.type
_entity.pdbx_description
1 polymer ?
#
loop_
_entity_poly.entity_id
_entity_poly.type
_entity_poly.pdbx_seq_one_letter_code
_entity_poly.pdbx_strand_id
1 'polypeptide(L)'
;ALPIYLIPLKKNVISGGDAVSDPDAIRLSDEAMALADVQTTRVSRSNPVKQVRLYGKIIPDERSLQSQTAYVGGRIERLDIEFTGETVRAGQTLATLYSPELFTAQQELLEAVRMQQPALVQAAREKLRLWNLTDAQIDAIQYSGQASPMVEIKSNTNGIVIAKRVNRGDYVSQGSILFDIANLSRVWAMFDAFEVDLPFLAKGDQVEFTLSAFPGKTYSGRVSFIDPILNATTRTARVRVDVANPTLEMKPEMYATAQVAAPLKGYKDRIVVPQTAVLWTGKRAVVYVRLPDTDTPIFRMREVTLGD
;
A
#
# COMPACT_ATOMS: atom_id res chain seq x y z
N ALA A 1 -40.54 13.39 -0.03
CA ALA A 1 -40.90 14.28 1.07
C ALA A 1 -42.17 13.75 1.73
N LEU A 2 -42.03 13.15 2.92
CA LEU A 2 -43.18 12.78 3.76
C LEU A 2 -43.51 13.99 4.65
N PRO A 3 -44.78 14.32 4.83
CA PRO A 3 -45.20 15.46 5.68
C PRO A 3 -44.97 15.10 7.15
N ILE A 4 -44.20 15.92 7.85
CA ILE A 4 -44.07 15.87 9.31
C ILE A 4 -45.31 16.47 9.92
N TYR A 5 -46.15 15.63 10.52
CA TYR A 5 -47.24 16.09 11.37
C TYR A 5 -46.73 16.44 12.76
N LEU A 6 -46.76 17.70 13.13
CA LEU A 6 -46.56 18.13 14.50
C LEU A 6 -47.83 17.78 15.30
N ILE A 7 -47.74 16.82 16.21
CA ILE A 7 -48.79 16.52 17.18
C ILE A 7 -48.69 17.55 18.31
N PRO A 8 -49.72 18.35 18.59
CA PRO A 8 -49.67 19.28 19.70
C PRO A 8 -49.65 18.52 21.03
N LEU A 9 -48.58 18.70 21.80
CA LEU A 9 -48.48 18.19 23.17
C LEU A 9 -49.58 18.83 24.02
N LYS A 10 -50.58 18.04 24.43
CA LYS A 10 -51.52 18.42 25.48
C LYS A 10 -50.75 18.59 26.79
N LYS A 11 -50.77 19.79 27.34
CA LYS A 11 -50.28 20.12 28.66
C LYS A 11 -51.11 19.33 29.68
N ASN A 12 -50.66 18.18 30.13
CA ASN A 12 -51.24 17.53 31.31
C ASN A 12 -50.73 18.29 32.55
N VAL A 13 -51.60 19.07 33.14
CA VAL A 13 -51.38 19.62 34.47
C VAL A 13 -51.55 18.48 35.46
N ILE A 14 -50.44 17.92 35.94
CA ILE A 14 -50.44 17.06 37.12
C ILE A 14 -50.10 17.97 38.31
N SER A 15 -51.12 18.26 39.11
CA SER A 15 -50.97 18.88 40.42
C SER A 15 -50.39 17.87 41.41
N GLY A 16 -49.31 18.25 42.10
CA GLY A 16 -48.78 17.49 43.24
C GLY A 16 -47.31 17.74 43.49
N GLY A 17 -46.97 18.62 44.44
CA GLY A 17 -45.75 18.56 45.23
C GLY A 17 -44.50 19.23 44.64
N ASP A 18 -44.06 20.27 45.32
CA ASP A 18 -42.77 20.96 45.29
C ASP A 18 -41.63 20.33 44.49
N ALA A 19 -41.45 20.80 43.30
CA ALA A 19 -40.20 20.64 42.55
C ALA A 19 -39.99 21.91 41.72
N VAL A 20 -38.91 22.61 41.98
CA VAL A 20 -38.36 23.67 41.15
C VAL A 20 -38.44 23.24 39.71
N SER A 21 -39.35 23.90 38.94
CA SER A 21 -39.49 23.62 37.50
C SER A 21 -38.28 24.19 36.78
N ASP A 22 -37.23 23.36 36.70
CA ASP A 22 -36.08 23.66 35.86
C ASP A 22 -36.56 23.62 34.39
N PRO A 23 -36.62 24.77 33.69
CA PRO A 23 -37.16 24.85 32.33
C PRO A 23 -36.33 24.03 31.33
N ASP A 24 -35.10 23.66 31.70
CA ASP A 24 -34.17 22.92 30.87
C ASP A 24 -34.16 21.41 31.19
N ALA A 25 -35.10 20.94 32.05
CA ALA A 25 -35.16 19.53 32.44
C ALA A 25 -36.35 18.80 31.79
N ILE A 26 -36.09 17.67 31.18
CA ILE A 26 -37.08 16.74 30.61
C ILE A 26 -37.19 15.53 31.54
N ARG A 27 -38.42 15.21 31.95
CA ARG A 27 -38.72 13.96 32.71
C ARG A 27 -39.31 12.94 31.74
N LEU A 28 -38.78 11.75 31.73
CA LEU A 28 -39.27 10.65 30.91
C LEU A 28 -39.60 9.48 31.83
N SER A 29 -40.73 8.80 31.62
CA SER A 29 -40.95 7.51 32.27
C SER A 29 -40.09 6.41 31.60
N ASP A 30 -39.90 5.31 32.29
CA ASP A 30 -39.15 4.17 31.75
C ASP A 30 -39.79 3.63 30.47
N GLU A 31 -41.14 3.62 30.40
CA GLU A 31 -41.90 3.23 29.21
C GLU A 31 -41.64 4.22 28.04
N ALA A 32 -41.60 5.52 28.32
CA ALA A 32 -41.31 6.51 27.29
C ALA A 32 -39.87 6.43 26.79
N MET A 33 -38.93 6.13 27.67
CA MET A 33 -37.54 5.88 27.29
C MET A 33 -37.41 4.65 26.40
N ALA A 34 -38.07 3.53 26.76
CA ALA A 34 -38.07 2.33 25.98
C ALA A 34 -38.75 2.53 24.61
N LEU A 35 -39.85 3.25 24.55
CA LEU A 35 -40.56 3.54 23.30
C LEU A 35 -39.75 4.43 22.35
N ALA A 36 -38.98 5.37 22.92
CA ALA A 36 -38.15 6.31 22.16
C ALA A 36 -36.72 5.83 21.94
N ASP A 37 -36.37 4.58 22.36
CA ASP A 37 -35.03 3.97 22.33
C ASP A 37 -33.94 4.93 22.85
N VAL A 38 -34.20 5.56 24.00
CA VAL A 38 -33.26 6.51 24.60
C VAL A 38 -32.14 5.76 25.28
N GLN A 39 -30.96 5.80 24.66
CA GLN A 39 -29.74 5.21 25.18
C GLN A 39 -28.91 6.25 25.94
N THR A 40 -28.28 5.85 27.02
CA THR A 40 -27.39 6.71 27.80
C THR A 40 -25.99 6.13 27.82
N THR A 41 -24.99 7.00 27.65
CA THR A 41 -23.58 6.61 27.70
C THR A 41 -22.88 7.37 28.82
N ARG A 42 -22.08 6.65 29.63
CA ARG A 42 -21.29 7.28 30.68
C ARG A 42 -20.15 8.07 30.06
N VAL A 43 -20.11 9.36 30.34
CA VAL A 43 -19.08 10.26 29.83
C VAL A 43 -17.82 10.12 30.66
N SER A 44 -16.67 9.95 29.97
CA SER A 44 -15.35 9.86 30.62
C SER A 44 -14.34 10.74 29.89
N ARG A 45 -13.27 11.07 30.60
CA ARG A 45 -12.11 11.70 29.96
C ARG A 45 -11.29 10.66 29.23
N SER A 46 -10.92 10.96 28.01
CA SER A 46 -10.08 10.08 27.21
C SER A 46 -9.22 10.87 26.22
N ASN A 47 -8.32 10.18 25.56
CA ASN A 47 -7.56 10.74 24.45
C ASN A 47 -8.28 10.38 23.14
N PRO A 48 -9.04 11.31 22.54
CA PRO A 48 -9.78 11.00 21.33
C PRO A 48 -8.83 10.65 20.18
N VAL A 49 -9.25 9.71 19.35
CA VAL A 49 -8.54 9.30 18.14
C VAL A 49 -9.43 9.50 16.93
N LYS A 50 -8.87 10.03 15.86
CA LYS A 50 -9.52 10.06 14.56
C LYS A 50 -9.22 8.75 13.85
N GLN A 51 -10.25 8.08 13.37
CA GLN A 51 -10.11 6.91 12.52
C GLN A 51 -9.97 7.38 11.07
N VAL A 52 -8.75 7.30 10.53
CA VAL A 52 -8.48 7.60 9.13
C VAL A 52 -8.60 6.30 8.34
N ARG A 53 -9.47 6.29 7.33
CA ARG A 53 -9.66 5.15 6.45
C ARG A 53 -8.97 5.42 5.11
N LEU A 54 -8.06 4.50 4.72
CA LEU A 54 -7.26 4.63 3.52
C LEU A 54 -7.58 3.48 2.57
N TYR A 55 -7.56 3.76 1.28
CA TYR A 55 -7.74 2.78 0.21
C TYR A 55 -6.47 2.73 -0.62
N GLY A 56 -6.14 1.54 -1.10
CA GLY A 56 -4.91 1.36 -1.84
C GLY A 56 -4.76 -0.02 -2.45
N LYS A 57 -3.54 -0.36 -2.79
CA LYS A 57 -3.19 -1.65 -3.38
C LYS A 57 -1.80 -2.12 -2.97
N ILE A 58 -1.57 -3.41 -3.14
CA ILE A 58 -0.24 -4.00 -3.00
C ILE A 58 0.56 -3.74 -4.26
N ILE A 59 1.80 -3.29 -4.10
CA ILE A 59 2.76 -3.15 -5.20
C ILE A 59 4.08 -3.83 -4.82
N PRO A 60 4.90 -4.23 -5.80
CA PRO A 60 6.23 -4.73 -5.52
C PRO A 60 7.07 -3.67 -4.78
N ASP A 61 7.99 -4.12 -3.93
CA ASP A 61 9.03 -3.23 -3.40
C ASP A 61 9.96 -2.82 -4.56
N GLU A 62 9.93 -1.55 -4.95
CA GLU A 62 10.72 -1.03 -6.07
C GLU A 62 12.23 -1.26 -5.88
N ARG A 63 12.70 -1.38 -4.65
CA ARG A 63 14.11 -1.70 -4.33
C ARG A 63 14.49 -3.13 -4.71
N SER A 64 13.51 -4.01 -4.82
CA SER A 64 13.68 -5.41 -5.19
C SER A 64 13.32 -5.69 -6.65
N LEU A 65 12.96 -4.65 -7.40
CA LEU A 65 12.67 -4.73 -8.82
C LEU A 65 13.98 -4.69 -9.61
N GLN A 66 14.20 -5.67 -10.48
CA GLN A 66 15.34 -5.73 -11.36
C GLN A 66 14.90 -5.99 -12.81
N SER A 67 15.33 -5.11 -13.69
CA SER A 67 15.15 -5.29 -15.13
C SER A 67 16.32 -6.06 -15.70
N GLN A 68 16.05 -7.18 -16.32
CA GLN A 68 17.06 -7.96 -17.05
C GLN A 68 17.14 -7.43 -18.48
N THR A 69 18.31 -6.94 -18.85
CA THR A 69 18.56 -6.33 -20.16
C THR A 69 19.43 -7.21 -21.05
N ALA A 70 19.32 -7.00 -22.36
CA ALA A 70 20.27 -7.58 -23.32
C ALA A 70 21.61 -6.85 -23.25
N TYR A 71 22.70 -7.58 -23.06
CA TYR A 71 24.06 -7.01 -23.02
C TYR A 71 24.66 -6.83 -24.40
N VAL A 72 24.13 -7.53 -25.41
CA VAL A 72 24.56 -7.46 -26.81
C VAL A 72 23.31 -7.50 -27.69
N GLY A 73 23.39 -6.88 -28.87
CA GLY A 73 22.30 -6.92 -29.85
C GLY A 73 22.18 -8.29 -30.51
N GLY A 74 20.93 -8.65 -30.89
CA GLY A 74 20.67 -9.90 -31.57
C GLY A 74 19.20 -10.29 -31.63
N ARG A 75 18.94 -11.50 -32.14
CA ARG A 75 17.58 -12.06 -32.25
C ARG A 75 17.34 -13.07 -31.13
N ILE A 76 16.18 -12.99 -30.50
CA ILE A 76 15.73 -13.97 -29.51
C ILE A 76 15.44 -15.30 -30.22
N GLU A 77 16.28 -16.30 -30.00
CA GLU A 77 16.14 -17.61 -30.63
C GLU A 77 15.27 -18.55 -29.80
N ARG A 78 15.44 -18.51 -28.48
CA ARG A 78 14.69 -19.30 -27.52
C ARG A 78 14.34 -18.50 -26.28
N LEU A 79 13.14 -18.71 -25.77
CA LEU A 79 12.71 -18.24 -24.45
C LEU A 79 12.57 -19.45 -23.54
N ASP A 80 13.22 -19.42 -22.40
CA ASP A 80 13.10 -20.43 -21.35
C ASP A 80 12.07 -20.01 -20.30
N ILE A 81 11.68 -18.73 -20.32
CA ILE A 81 10.56 -18.14 -19.55
C ILE A 81 9.49 -17.71 -20.55
N GLU A 82 8.36 -18.41 -20.54
CA GLU A 82 7.30 -18.18 -21.51
C GLU A 82 6.20 -17.23 -20.99
N PHE A 83 5.99 -17.21 -19.65
CA PHE A 83 4.87 -16.50 -19.04
C PHE A 83 5.31 -15.56 -17.91
N THR A 84 4.54 -14.50 -17.73
CA THR A 84 4.59 -13.69 -16.50
C THR A 84 4.05 -14.50 -15.32
N GLY A 85 4.64 -14.32 -14.13
CA GLY A 85 4.29 -15.10 -12.94
C GLY A 85 5.21 -16.30 -12.70
N GLU A 86 6.09 -16.66 -13.65
CA GLU A 86 7.07 -17.70 -13.42
C GLU A 86 8.13 -17.30 -12.40
N THR A 87 8.50 -18.26 -11.54
CA THR A 87 9.57 -18.06 -10.56
C THR A 87 10.91 -18.36 -11.18
N VAL A 88 11.88 -17.47 -10.99
CA VAL A 88 13.24 -17.59 -11.50
C VAL A 88 14.26 -17.54 -10.37
N ARG A 89 15.40 -18.18 -10.61
CA ARG A 89 16.54 -18.20 -9.70
C ARG A 89 17.74 -17.49 -10.32
N ALA A 90 18.57 -16.88 -9.48
CA ALA A 90 19.84 -16.33 -9.95
C ALA A 90 20.66 -17.40 -10.68
N GLY A 91 21.21 -17.06 -11.84
CA GLY A 91 21.93 -17.98 -12.72
C GLY A 91 21.07 -18.82 -13.67
N GLN A 92 19.74 -18.83 -13.51
CA GLN A 92 18.83 -19.53 -14.43
C GLN A 92 18.80 -18.83 -15.78
N THR A 93 18.87 -19.59 -16.88
CA THR A 93 18.72 -19.08 -18.24
C THR A 93 17.28 -18.65 -18.46
N LEU A 94 17.09 -17.43 -18.96
CA LEU A 94 15.78 -16.82 -19.26
C LEU A 94 15.48 -16.85 -20.74
N ALA A 95 16.53 -16.63 -21.56
CA ALA A 95 16.45 -16.58 -23.00
C ALA A 95 17.80 -16.92 -23.62
N THR A 96 17.78 -17.37 -24.87
CA THR A 96 18.96 -17.54 -25.71
C THR A 96 18.87 -16.57 -26.87
N LEU A 97 19.93 -15.79 -27.03
CA LEU A 97 20.06 -14.77 -28.06
C LEU A 97 21.04 -15.23 -29.14
N TYR A 98 20.66 -15.06 -30.40
CA TYR A 98 21.56 -15.20 -31.54
C TYR A 98 22.19 -13.83 -31.86
N SER A 99 23.49 -13.70 -31.69
CA SER A 99 24.23 -12.44 -31.91
C SER A 99 25.40 -12.64 -32.88
N PRO A 100 25.28 -12.13 -34.13
CA PRO A 100 26.39 -12.12 -35.09
C PRO A 100 27.58 -11.29 -34.58
N GLU A 101 27.30 -10.19 -33.88
CA GLU A 101 28.30 -9.28 -33.36
C GLU A 101 29.17 -9.97 -32.28
N LEU A 102 28.53 -10.72 -31.36
CA LEU A 102 29.23 -11.51 -30.35
C LEU A 102 30.08 -12.62 -31.00
N PHE A 103 29.55 -13.26 -32.05
CA PHE A 103 30.28 -14.25 -32.81
C PHE A 103 31.58 -13.70 -33.41
N THR A 104 31.48 -12.52 -34.06
CA THR A 104 32.65 -11.84 -34.65
C THR A 104 33.69 -11.49 -33.59
N ALA A 105 33.26 -10.97 -32.42
CA ALA A 105 34.18 -10.61 -31.35
C ALA A 105 34.88 -11.86 -30.74
N GLN A 106 34.21 -13.00 -30.68
CA GLN A 106 34.83 -14.25 -30.27
C GLN A 106 35.85 -14.74 -31.31
N GLN A 107 35.56 -14.60 -32.62
CA GLN A 107 36.50 -14.90 -33.66
C GLN A 107 37.75 -14.00 -33.59
N GLU A 108 37.60 -12.71 -33.33
CA GLU A 108 38.70 -11.75 -33.10
C GLU A 108 39.59 -12.24 -31.95
N LEU A 109 38.98 -12.69 -30.83
CA LEU A 109 39.74 -13.27 -29.69
C LEU A 109 40.54 -14.51 -30.10
N LEU A 110 39.88 -15.45 -30.78
CA LEU A 110 40.58 -16.71 -31.19
C LEU A 110 41.71 -16.45 -32.19
N GLU A 111 41.55 -15.48 -33.09
CA GLU A 111 42.60 -15.10 -34.01
C GLU A 111 43.76 -14.41 -33.31
N ALA A 112 43.49 -13.51 -32.33
CA ALA A 112 44.53 -12.92 -31.50
C ALA A 112 45.33 -13.94 -30.72
N VAL A 113 44.67 -15.00 -30.21
CA VAL A 113 45.35 -16.14 -29.54
C VAL A 113 46.24 -16.90 -30.51
N ARG A 114 45.78 -17.21 -31.73
CA ARG A 114 46.56 -17.90 -32.76
C ARG A 114 47.78 -17.10 -33.19
N MET A 115 47.65 -15.79 -33.28
CA MET A 115 48.73 -14.86 -33.63
C MET A 115 49.74 -14.70 -32.47
N GLN A 116 49.46 -15.24 -31.30
CA GLN A 116 50.27 -15.10 -30.08
C GLN A 116 50.58 -13.63 -29.71
N GLN A 117 49.62 -12.74 -29.91
CA GLN A 117 49.74 -11.31 -29.62
C GLN A 117 49.04 -10.94 -28.30
N PRO A 118 49.76 -10.85 -27.16
CA PRO A 118 49.14 -10.66 -25.86
C PRO A 118 48.29 -9.38 -25.76
N ALA A 119 48.72 -8.28 -26.41
CA ALA A 119 48.00 -7.01 -26.40
C ALA A 119 46.63 -7.14 -27.10
N LEU A 120 46.57 -7.83 -28.24
CA LEU A 120 45.29 -8.05 -28.94
C LEU A 120 44.38 -9.03 -28.18
N VAL A 121 44.93 -10.06 -27.57
CA VAL A 121 44.19 -10.97 -26.70
C VAL A 121 43.54 -10.21 -25.56
N GLN A 122 44.31 -9.33 -24.90
CA GLN A 122 43.75 -8.52 -23.79
C GLN A 122 42.64 -7.57 -24.28
N ALA A 123 42.83 -6.88 -25.40
CA ALA A 123 41.82 -6.00 -25.96
C ALA A 123 40.50 -6.76 -26.34
N ALA A 124 40.63 -7.94 -26.96
CA ALA A 124 39.47 -8.76 -27.30
C ALA A 124 38.75 -9.29 -26.04
N ARG A 125 39.50 -9.69 -25.00
CA ARG A 125 38.92 -10.08 -23.71
C ARG A 125 38.15 -8.93 -23.06
N GLU A 126 38.69 -7.71 -23.03
CA GLU A 126 38.02 -6.54 -22.52
C GLU A 126 36.72 -6.23 -23.29
N LYS A 127 36.72 -6.34 -24.61
CA LYS A 127 35.52 -6.17 -25.46
C LYS A 127 34.42 -7.17 -25.05
N LEU A 128 34.75 -8.45 -24.81
CA LEU A 128 33.80 -9.47 -24.37
C LEU A 128 33.30 -9.22 -22.94
N ARG A 129 34.15 -8.71 -22.04
CA ARG A 129 33.75 -8.31 -20.68
C ARG A 129 32.75 -7.16 -20.68
N LEU A 130 32.89 -6.19 -21.61
CA LEU A 130 31.92 -5.12 -21.77
C LEU A 130 30.50 -5.64 -22.13
N TRP A 131 30.43 -6.82 -22.75
CA TRP A 131 29.15 -7.51 -23.01
C TRP A 131 28.76 -8.52 -21.91
N ASN A 132 29.36 -8.33 -20.72
CA ASN A 132 29.06 -9.10 -19.51
C ASN A 132 29.35 -10.60 -19.60
N LEU A 133 30.33 -11.00 -20.47
CA LEU A 133 30.88 -12.35 -20.40
C LEU A 133 31.82 -12.44 -19.20
N THR A 134 31.68 -13.49 -18.42
CA THR A 134 32.58 -13.79 -17.31
C THR A 134 33.94 -14.31 -17.83
N ASP A 135 35.00 -14.15 -17.04
CA ASP A 135 36.33 -14.67 -17.41
C ASP A 135 36.27 -16.16 -17.67
N ALA A 136 35.50 -16.91 -16.90
CA ALA A 136 35.33 -18.35 -17.11
C ALA A 136 34.71 -18.68 -18.48
N GLN A 137 33.74 -17.86 -18.95
CA GLN A 137 33.15 -18.01 -20.29
C GLN A 137 34.16 -17.65 -21.39
N ILE A 138 34.96 -16.61 -21.20
CA ILE A 138 36.00 -16.19 -22.14
C ILE A 138 37.10 -17.25 -22.20
N ASP A 139 37.52 -17.77 -21.08
CA ASP A 139 38.50 -18.85 -21.02
C ASP A 139 37.98 -20.13 -21.70
N ALA A 140 36.70 -20.48 -21.51
CA ALA A 140 36.08 -21.60 -22.18
C ALA A 140 36.08 -21.45 -23.72
N ILE A 141 35.85 -20.24 -24.24
CA ILE A 141 35.96 -19.94 -25.69
C ILE A 141 37.37 -20.14 -26.16
N GLN A 142 38.36 -19.63 -25.43
CA GLN A 142 39.77 -19.81 -25.76
C GLN A 142 40.21 -21.29 -25.76
N TYR A 143 39.75 -22.07 -24.75
CA TYR A 143 40.05 -23.48 -24.62
C TYR A 143 39.41 -24.35 -25.71
N SER A 144 38.11 -24.06 -26.01
CA SER A 144 37.38 -24.81 -27.05
C SER A 144 37.86 -24.50 -28.47
N GLY A 145 38.41 -23.29 -28.66
CA GLY A 145 38.78 -22.79 -29.98
C GLY A 145 37.58 -22.55 -30.91
N GLN A 146 36.37 -22.55 -30.38
CA GLN A 146 35.12 -22.43 -31.14
C GLN A 146 34.33 -21.17 -30.70
N ALA A 147 34.01 -20.35 -31.68
CA ALA A 147 33.07 -19.23 -31.47
C ALA A 147 31.63 -19.71 -31.59
N SER A 148 30.74 -19.18 -30.76
CA SER A 148 29.31 -19.47 -30.81
C SER A 148 28.51 -18.16 -30.93
N PRO A 149 27.58 -18.10 -31.89
CA PRO A 149 26.70 -16.92 -31.98
C PRO A 149 25.60 -16.92 -30.90
N MET A 150 25.45 -18.02 -30.17
CA MET A 150 24.42 -18.16 -29.15
C MET A 150 24.93 -17.68 -27.80
N VAL A 151 24.16 -16.80 -27.15
CA VAL A 151 24.42 -16.32 -25.80
C VAL A 151 23.22 -16.52 -24.91
N GLU A 152 23.44 -17.07 -23.73
CA GLU A 152 22.41 -17.25 -22.73
C GLU A 152 22.27 -15.98 -21.88
N ILE A 153 21.08 -15.46 -21.79
CA ILE A 153 20.72 -14.38 -20.87
C ILE A 153 20.23 -15.04 -19.58
N LYS A 154 21.00 -14.84 -18.51
CA LYS A 154 20.72 -15.44 -17.19
C LYS A 154 20.17 -14.41 -16.23
N SER A 155 19.30 -14.86 -15.33
CA SER A 155 18.77 -14.01 -14.25
C SER A 155 19.88 -13.66 -13.26
N ASN A 156 19.96 -12.38 -12.88
CA ASN A 156 20.88 -11.90 -11.84
C ASN A 156 20.28 -12.01 -10.43
N THR A 157 18.99 -12.37 -10.31
CA THR A 157 18.24 -12.35 -9.05
C THR A 157 17.28 -13.53 -8.94
N ASN A 158 16.87 -13.80 -7.69
CA ASN A 158 15.75 -14.69 -7.42
C ASN A 158 14.46 -13.86 -7.35
N GLY A 159 13.40 -14.33 -7.98
CA GLY A 159 12.14 -13.59 -7.94
C GLY A 159 11.07 -14.18 -8.85
N ILE A 160 10.07 -13.37 -9.13
CA ILE A 160 8.96 -13.69 -10.03
C ILE A 160 9.02 -12.72 -11.21
N VAL A 161 8.85 -13.23 -12.43
CA VAL A 161 8.77 -12.41 -13.64
C VAL A 161 7.44 -11.65 -13.63
N ILE A 162 7.52 -10.33 -13.44
CA ILE A 162 6.33 -9.47 -13.42
C ILE A 162 5.99 -8.89 -14.77
N ALA A 163 6.97 -8.80 -15.68
CA ALA A 163 6.75 -8.41 -17.06
C ALA A 163 7.73 -9.12 -17.99
N LYS A 164 7.23 -9.61 -19.10
CA LYS A 164 7.98 -10.15 -20.23
C LYS A 164 7.79 -9.18 -21.40
N ARG A 165 8.89 -8.62 -21.92
CA ARG A 165 8.86 -7.56 -22.94
C ARG A 165 9.32 -8.01 -24.31
N VAL A 166 9.64 -9.31 -24.47
CA VAL A 166 10.17 -9.89 -25.71
C VAL A 166 9.48 -11.19 -26.04
N ASN A 167 9.46 -11.52 -27.34
CA ASN A 167 8.97 -12.78 -27.85
C ASN A 167 10.07 -13.47 -28.67
N ARG A 168 9.89 -14.77 -28.90
CA ARG A 168 10.77 -15.51 -29.79
C ARG A 168 10.71 -14.89 -31.20
N GLY A 169 11.89 -14.68 -31.78
CA GLY A 169 12.05 -14.05 -33.08
C GLY A 169 12.25 -12.53 -33.06
N ASP A 170 12.00 -11.86 -31.90
CA ASP A 170 12.21 -10.43 -31.78
C ASP A 170 13.70 -10.07 -31.89
N TYR A 171 14.00 -8.96 -32.52
CA TYR A 171 15.31 -8.34 -32.53
C TYR A 171 15.42 -7.34 -31.39
N VAL A 172 16.49 -7.45 -30.61
CA VAL A 172 16.79 -6.58 -29.47
C VAL A 172 18.14 -5.90 -29.66
N SER A 173 18.24 -4.67 -29.18
CA SER A 173 19.49 -3.92 -29.14
C SER A 173 20.13 -4.05 -27.76
N GLN A 174 21.39 -3.74 -27.64
CA GLN A 174 22.07 -3.62 -26.33
C GLN A 174 21.30 -2.64 -25.45
N GLY A 175 21.05 -3.02 -24.19
CA GLY A 175 20.27 -2.25 -23.22
C GLY A 175 18.75 -2.44 -23.29
N SER A 176 18.22 -3.17 -24.30
CA SER A 176 16.79 -3.49 -24.36
C SER A 176 16.38 -4.31 -23.13
N ILE A 177 15.32 -3.89 -22.43
CA ILE A 177 14.75 -4.63 -21.29
C ILE A 177 14.01 -5.85 -21.82
N LEU A 178 14.38 -7.04 -21.34
CA LEU A 178 13.77 -8.32 -21.74
C LEU A 178 12.71 -8.75 -20.73
N PHE A 179 13.05 -8.71 -19.44
CA PHE A 179 12.22 -9.14 -18.34
C PHE A 179 12.33 -8.16 -17.17
N ASP A 180 11.22 -7.94 -16.47
CA ASP A 180 11.22 -7.32 -15.15
C ASP A 180 10.95 -8.41 -14.11
N ILE A 181 11.86 -8.53 -13.13
CA ILE A 181 11.83 -9.56 -12.08
C ILE A 181 11.73 -8.86 -10.74
N ALA A 182 10.80 -9.28 -9.89
CA ALA A 182 10.63 -8.75 -8.54
C ALA A 182 10.72 -9.85 -7.48
N ASN A 183 11.40 -9.56 -6.39
CA ASN A 183 11.31 -10.40 -5.20
C ASN A 183 10.10 -9.97 -4.37
N LEU A 184 9.06 -10.80 -4.35
CA LEU A 184 7.81 -10.53 -3.66
C LEU A 184 7.78 -10.96 -2.19
N SER A 185 8.90 -11.40 -1.60
CA SER A 185 8.97 -11.73 -0.17
C SER A 185 8.74 -10.52 0.74
N ARG A 186 8.88 -9.32 0.19
CA ARG A 186 8.48 -8.03 0.76
C ARG A 186 7.72 -7.26 -0.30
N VAL A 187 6.65 -6.61 0.13
CA VAL A 187 5.79 -5.80 -0.73
C VAL A 187 5.49 -4.47 -0.06
N TRP A 188 5.04 -3.53 -0.82
CA TRP A 188 4.49 -2.30 -0.29
C TRP A 188 2.96 -2.32 -0.39
N ALA A 189 2.31 -2.01 0.71
CA ALA A 189 0.92 -1.59 0.67
C ALA A 189 0.91 -0.07 0.47
N MET A 190 0.49 0.35 -0.72
CA MET A 190 0.45 1.75 -1.12
C MET A 190 -0.98 2.24 -1.00
N PHE A 191 -1.20 3.20 -0.11
CA PHE A 191 -2.51 3.79 0.14
C PHE A 191 -2.57 5.23 -0.36
N ASP A 192 -3.76 5.66 -0.73
CA ASP A 192 -4.04 7.05 -1.07
C ASP A 192 -4.72 7.74 0.11
N ALA A 193 -4.07 8.78 0.66
CA ALA A 193 -4.60 9.61 1.73
C ALA A 193 -5.08 10.94 1.16
N PHE A 194 -6.31 11.33 1.48
CA PHE A 194 -6.82 12.64 1.10
C PHE A 194 -6.10 13.77 1.86
N GLU A 195 -6.02 14.93 1.24
CA GLU A 195 -5.39 16.13 1.81
C GLU A 195 -5.88 16.44 3.25
N VAL A 196 -7.17 16.27 3.49
CA VAL A 196 -7.80 16.50 4.80
C VAL A 196 -7.36 15.52 5.89
N ASP A 197 -6.82 14.37 5.51
CA ASP A 197 -6.37 13.32 6.42
C ASP A 197 -4.86 13.36 6.70
N LEU A 198 -4.09 14.05 5.86
CA LEU A 198 -2.62 14.13 6.00
C LEU A 198 -2.14 14.69 7.34
N PRO A 199 -2.78 15.70 7.95
CA PRO A 199 -2.36 16.21 9.26
C PRO A 199 -2.40 15.16 10.38
N PHE A 200 -3.16 14.08 10.19
CA PHE A 200 -3.37 12.99 11.14
C PHE A 200 -2.49 11.76 10.87
N LEU A 201 -1.64 11.81 9.85
CA LEU A 201 -0.76 10.71 9.47
C LEU A 201 0.69 11.11 9.67
N ALA A 202 1.48 10.20 10.23
CA ALA A 202 2.90 10.40 10.40
C ALA A 202 3.70 9.14 10.05
N LYS A 203 4.95 9.33 9.65
CA LYS A 203 5.88 8.22 9.50
C LYS A 203 6.06 7.50 10.84
N GLY A 204 5.92 6.17 10.80
CA GLY A 204 5.99 5.30 11.98
C GLY A 204 4.63 4.89 12.55
N ASP A 205 3.54 5.54 12.13
CA ASP A 205 2.19 5.16 12.56
C ASP A 205 1.89 3.70 12.21
N GLN A 206 1.23 3.01 13.13
CA GLN A 206 0.77 1.66 12.92
C GLN A 206 -0.48 1.68 12.03
N VAL A 207 -0.46 0.85 11.02
CA VAL A 207 -1.55 0.68 10.05
C VAL A 207 -2.04 -0.75 10.12
N GLU A 208 -3.33 -0.93 10.31
CA GLU A 208 -4.00 -2.21 10.15
C GLU A 208 -4.77 -2.17 8.82
N PHE A 209 -4.63 -3.22 8.02
CA PHE A 209 -5.29 -3.28 6.73
C PHE A 209 -5.80 -4.69 6.40
N THR A 210 -6.79 -4.74 5.55
CA THR A 210 -7.37 -5.96 5.02
C THR A 210 -7.22 -5.99 3.50
N LEU A 211 -7.13 -7.19 2.94
CA LEU A 211 -7.12 -7.41 1.50
C LEU A 211 -8.47 -7.97 1.06
N SER A 212 -9.02 -7.43 -0.01
CA SER A 212 -10.31 -7.91 -0.56
C SER A 212 -10.27 -9.40 -0.95
N ALA A 213 -9.09 -9.91 -1.30
CA ALA A 213 -8.89 -11.31 -1.66
C ALA A 213 -8.93 -12.26 -0.44
N PHE A 214 -8.75 -11.75 0.79
CA PHE A 214 -8.71 -12.55 2.03
C PHE A 214 -9.63 -11.95 3.10
N PRO A 215 -10.96 -12.10 2.95
CA PRO A 215 -11.92 -11.57 3.92
C PRO A 215 -11.66 -12.11 5.32
N GLY A 216 -11.69 -11.22 6.32
CA GLY A 216 -11.48 -11.58 7.72
C GLY A 216 -10.00 -11.69 8.17
N LYS A 217 -9.03 -11.61 7.26
CA LYS A 217 -7.62 -11.59 7.62
C LYS A 217 -7.12 -10.15 7.70
N THR A 218 -6.59 -9.77 8.86
CA THR A 218 -5.99 -8.45 9.10
C THR A 218 -4.48 -8.56 9.05
N TYR A 219 -3.88 -7.64 8.34
CA TYR A 219 -2.43 -7.45 8.24
C TYR A 219 -2.05 -6.16 8.94
N SER A 220 -0.82 -6.07 9.38
CA SER A 220 -0.31 -4.86 10.01
C SER A 220 1.05 -4.46 9.45
N GLY A 221 1.30 -3.16 9.47
CA GLY A 221 2.58 -2.57 9.07
C GLY A 221 2.75 -1.20 9.68
N ARG A 222 3.83 -0.52 9.29
CA ARG A 222 4.08 0.86 9.71
C ARG A 222 4.25 1.76 8.49
N VAL A 223 3.73 2.98 8.61
CA VAL A 223 3.98 4.01 7.61
C VAL A 223 5.49 4.24 7.49
N SER A 224 6.04 3.89 6.35
CA SER A 224 7.47 4.06 6.05
C SER A 224 7.76 5.39 5.33
N PHE A 225 6.80 5.84 4.54
CA PHE A 225 6.91 7.06 3.74
C PHE A 225 5.53 7.66 3.44
N ILE A 226 5.45 8.98 3.42
CA ILE A 226 4.31 9.76 2.93
C ILE A 226 4.85 10.65 1.82
N ASP A 227 4.26 10.56 0.63
CA ASP A 227 4.70 11.33 -0.52
C ASP A 227 4.47 12.83 -0.25
N PRO A 228 5.51 13.68 -0.38
CA PRO A 228 5.35 15.12 -0.21
C PRO A 228 4.61 15.81 -1.37
N ILE A 229 4.37 15.08 -2.47
CA ILE A 229 3.70 15.59 -3.65
C ILE A 229 2.29 15.00 -3.75
N LEU A 230 1.30 15.88 -3.83
CA LEU A 230 -0.08 15.47 -4.07
C LEU A 230 -0.31 15.14 -5.55
N ASN A 231 -1.08 14.09 -5.78
CA ASN A 231 -1.65 13.85 -7.09
C ASN A 231 -2.71 14.92 -7.38
N ALA A 232 -2.47 15.77 -8.39
CA ALA A 232 -3.33 16.89 -8.72
C ALA A 232 -4.76 16.48 -9.13
N THR A 233 -4.92 15.28 -9.71
CA THR A 233 -6.22 14.79 -10.17
C THR A 233 -7.07 14.24 -9.03
N THR A 234 -6.47 13.45 -8.15
CA THR A 234 -7.19 12.78 -7.05
C THR A 234 -7.13 13.56 -5.74
N ARG A 235 -6.24 14.56 -5.64
CA ARG A 235 -5.90 15.30 -4.41
C ARG A 235 -5.52 14.39 -3.25
N THR A 236 -4.79 13.33 -3.55
CA THR A 236 -4.29 12.38 -2.56
C THR A 236 -2.77 12.38 -2.53
N ALA A 237 -2.20 12.10 -1.35
CA ALA A 237 -0.80 11.73 -1.19
C ALA A 237 -0.68 10.22 -1.03
N ARG A 238 0.40 9.64 -1.56
CA ARG A 238 0.69 8.22 -1.37
C ARG A 238 1.29 7.98 0.00
N VAL A 239 0.73 7.02 0.71
CA VAL A 239 1.21 6.53 2.00
C VAL A 239 1.70 5.11 1.83
N ARG A 240 3.01 4.92 2.02
CA ARG A 240 3.67 3.63 1.87
C ARG A 240 3.81 2.91 3.20
N VAL A 241 3.41 1.66 3.21
CA VAL A 241 3.58 0.73 4.33
C VAL A 241 4.40 -0.46 3.85
N ASP A 242 5.56 -0.70 4.46
CA ASP A 242 6.41 -1.84 4.15
C ASP A 242 5.84 -3.09 4.85
N VAL A 243 5.63 -4.18 4.09
CA VAL A 243 4.99 -5.41 4.58
C VAL A 243 5.81 -6.63 4.20
N ALA A 244 6.04 -7.50 5.18
CA ALA A 244 6.65 -8.81 4.91
C ALA A 244 5.62 -9.76 4.28
N ASN A 245 6.03 -10.49 3.25
CA ASN A 245 5.19 -11.42 2.50
C ASN A 245 5.88 -12.79 2.31
N PRO A 246 6.20 -13.51 3.40
CA PRO A 246 6.98 -14.74 3.33
C PRO A 246 6.25 -15.88 2.62
N THR A 247 4.93 -15.89 2.66
CA THR A 247 4.08 -16.89 2.01
C THR A 247 3.73 -16.56 0.56
N LEU A 248 4.15 -15.39 0.07
CA LEU A 248 3.85 -14.87 -1.27
C LEU A 248 2.34 -14.77 -1.58
N GLU A 249 1.50 -14.73 -0.54
CA GLU A 249 0.04 -14.64 -0.70
C GLU A 249 -0.41 -13.24 -1.14
N MET A 250 0.30 -12.18 -0.73
CA MET A 250 0.04 -10.83 -1.18
C MET A 250 0.63 -10.65 -2.58
N LYS A 251 -0.25 -10.59 -3.56
CA LYS A 251 0.13 -10.39 -4.95
C LYS A 251 0.03 -8.92 -5.34
N PRO A 252 0.90 -8.41 -6.19
CA PRO A 252 0.76 -7.08 -6.78
C PRO A 252 -0.65 -6.86 -7.35
N GLU A 253 -1.13 -5.63 -7.26
CA GLU A 253 -2.46 -5.16 -7.69
C GLU A 253 -3.64 -5.65 -6.82
N MET A 254 -3.42 -6.41 -5.74
CA MET A 254 -4.49 -6.71 -4.78
C MET A 254 -4.94 -5.43 -4.06
N TYR A 255 -6.25 -5.20 -4.01
CA TYR A 255 -6.84 -4.07 -3.28
C TYR A 255 -6.74 -4.25 -1.77
N ALA A 256 -6.35 -3.16 -1.11
CA ALA A 256 -6.19 -3.07 0.33
C ALA A 256 -7.03 -1.92 0.91
N THR A 257 -7.64 -2.14 2.07
CA THR A 257 -8.30 -1.10 2.86
C THR A 257 -7.65 -1.03 4.22
N ALA A 258 -7.19 0.15 4.61
CA ALA A 258 -6.50 0.36 5.87
C ALA A 258 -7.28 1.27 6.82
N GLN A 259 -7.01 1.09 8.12
CA GLN A 259 -7.46 1.98 9.18
C GLN A 259 -6.26 2.42 10.01
N VAL A 260 -6.17 3.71 10.25
CA VAL A 260 -5.14 4.31 11.10
C VAL A 260 -5.84 5.05 12.23
N ALA A 261 -5.54 4.68 13.46
CA ALA A 261 -6.02 5.39 14.64
C ALA A 261 -5.06 6.53 14.98
N ALA A 262 -5.40 7.74 14.60
CA ALA A 262 -4.58 8.92 14.79
C ALA A 262 -4.97 9.67 16.06
N PRO A 263 -4.09 9.80 17.07
CA PRO A 263 -4.38 10.60 18.25
C PRO A 263 -4.56 12.07 17.89
N LEU A 264 -5.64 12.69 18.32
CA LEU A 264 -5.88 14.11 18.11
C LEU A 264 -4.94 14.93 19.01
N LYS A 265 -3.93 15.54 18.37
CA LYS A 265 -2.96 16.40 19.08
C LYS A 265 -3.69 17.62 19.65
N GLY A 266 -3.48 17.91 20.94
CA GLY A 266 -4.13 19.04 21.63
C GLY A 266 -5.41 18.68 22.41
N TYR A 267 -5.93 17.46 22.25
CA TYR A 267 -7.15 17.00 22.93
C TYR A 267 -6.88 15.89 23.95
N LYS A 268 -5.73 15.96 24.65
CA LYS A 268 -5.43 15.02 25.73
C LYS A 268 -6.36 15.23 26.91
N ASP A 269 -6.82 14.11 27.49
CA ASP A 269 -7.67 14.11 28.71
C ASP A 269 -8.94 14.99 28.56
N ARG A 270 -9.58 14.93 27.39
CA ARG A 270 -10.82 15.65 27.12
C ARG A 270 -12.05 14.78 27.34
N ILE A 271 -13.15 15.45 27.69
CA ILE A 271 -14.45 14.78 27.76
C ILE A 271 -14.87 14.42 26.33
N VAL A 272 -15.11 13.14 26.12
CA VAL A 272 -15.58 12.61 24.81
C VAL A 272 -17.01 12.12 24.95
N VAL A 273 -17.86 12.56 24.03
CA VAL A 273 -19.27 12.14 23.93
C VAL A 273 -19.54 11.55 22.55
N PRO A 274 -20.44 10.58 22.44
CA PRO A 274 -20.88 10.09 21.12
C PRO A 274 -21.47 11.23 20.30
N GLN A 275 -21.17 11.26 19.02
CA GLN A 275 -21.74 12.27 18.10
C GLN A 275 -23.27 12.26 18.10
N THR A 276 -23.87 11.08 18.25
CA THR A 276 -25.32 10.87 18.34
C THR A 276 -25.97 11.49 19.59
N ALA A 277 -25.19 11.77 20.64
CA ALA A 277 -25.68 12.44 21.86
C ALA A 277 -25.69 13.95 21.73
N VAL A 278 -25.13 14.53 20.67
CA VAL A 278 -25.07 15.98 20.47
C VAL A 278 -26.18 16.41 19.52
N LEU A 279 -27.02 17.30 20.01
CA LEU A 279 -28.08 17.93 19.21
C LEU A 279 -27.60 19.32 18.76
N TRP A 280 -27.54 19.50 17.45
CA TRP A 280 -27.16 20.76 16.84
C TRP A 280 -28.37 21.60 16.49
N THR A 281 -28.50 22.77 17.11
CA THR A 281 -29.66 23.69 16.88
C THR A 281 -29.37 24.78 15.86
N GLY A 282 -28.27 24.69 15.13
CA GLY A 282 -27.80 25.69 14.16
C GLY A 282 -26.92 26.77 14.77
N LYS A 283 -27.17 27.20 16.00
CA LYS A 283 -26.38 28.23 16.71
C LYS A 283 -25.56 27.68 17.87
N ARG A 284 -25.99 26.58 18.45
CA ARG A 284 -25.38 25.98 19.62
C ARG A 284 -25.51 24.46 19.61
N ALA A 285 -24.57 23.78 20.22
CA ALA A 285 -24.59 22.34 20.45
C ALA A 285 -25.08 22.06 21.86
N VAL A 286 -26.01 21.14 22.03
CA VAL A 286 -26.53 20.77 23.33
C VAL A 286 -26.50 19.26 23.52
N VAL A 287 -26.31 18.85 24.78
CA VAL A 287 -26.43 17.46 25.21
C VAL A 287 -27.41 17.35 26.35
N TYR A 288 -28.10 16.23 26.49
CA TYR A 288 -28.95 15.94 27.61
C TYR A 288 -28.24 15.02 28.60
N VAL A 289 -28.05 15.51 29.83
CA VAL A 289 -27.35 14.78 30.89
C VAL A 289 -28.38 14.20 31.83
N ARG A 290 -28.36 12.85 31.99
CA ARG A 290 -29.20 12.19 32.99
C ARG A 290 -28.71 12.55 34.39
N LEU A 291 -29.60 13.02 35.24
CA LEU A 291 -29.27 13.31 36.64
C LEU A 291 -29.19 12.00 37.43
N PRO A 292 -28.17 11.85 38.32
CA PRO A 292 -28.07 10.70 39.18
C PRO A 292 -29.13 10.75 40.27
N ASP A 293 -29.44 9.60 40.86
CA ASP A 293 -30.28 9.46 42.08
C ASP A 293 -31.68 10.01 41.99
N THR A 294 -32.34 9.88 40.88
CA THR A 294 -33.76 10.25 40.68
C THR A 294 -34.60 8.99 40.40
N ASP A 295 -35.73 8.83 41.10
CA ASP A 295 -36.68 7.72 40.92
C ASP A 295 -37.23 7.64 39.50
N THR A 296 -37.45 8.79 38.88
CA THR A 296 -37.81 8.92 37.47
C THR A 296 -36.64 9.53 36.71
N PRO A 297 -36.31 9.03 35.50
CA PRO A 297 -35.21 9.58 34.70
C PRO A 297 -35.44 11.05 34.35
N ILE A 298 -34.55 11.90 34.82
CA ILE A 298 -34.56 13.35 34.52
C ILE A 298 -33.33 13.68 33.70
N PHE A 299 -33.54 14.31 32.57
CA PHE A 299 -32.49 14.74 31.64
C PHE A 299 -32.43 16.27 31.66
N ARG A 300 -31.24 16.82 31.95
CA ARG A 300 -31.02 18.26 31.92
C ARG A 300 -30.23 18.64 30.66
N MET A 301 -30.74 19.59 29.93
CA MET A 301 -30.05 20.20 28.81
C MET A 301 -28.80 20.94 29.27
N ARG A 302 -27.67 20.69 28.57
CA ARG A 302 -26.41 21.40 28.76
C ARG A 302 -25.90 21.88 27.42
N GLU A 303 -25.65 23.18 27.33
CA GLU A 303 -24.90 23.72 26.18
C GLU A 303 -23.44 23.34 26.29
N VAL A 304 -22.87 22.91 25.17
CA VAL A 304 -21.49 22.45 25.07
C VAL A 304 -20.75 23.11 23.91
N THR A 305 -19.49 23.39 24.12
CA THR A 305 -18.60 23.81 23.03
C THR A 305 -17.91 22.58 22.49
N LEU A 306 -18.13 22.29 21.22
CA LEU A 306 -17.51 21.16 20.55
C LEU A 306 -16.08 21.52 20.14
N GLY A 307 -15.19 20.54 20.26
CA GLY A 307 -13.88 20.57 19.61
C GLY A 307 -14.00 20.10 18.15
N ASP A 308 -12.90 20.17 17.42
CA ASP A 308 -12.78 19.71 16.03
C ASP A 308 -12.96 18.20 15.88
#